data_44445ab39acb417e5ec2750bc4ef07da
#
_entry.id   44445ab39acb417e5ec2750bc4ef07da
#
_cell.length_a   1.000
_cell.length_b   1.000
_cell.length_c   1.000
_cell.angle_alpha   90.00
_cell.angle_beta   90.00
_cell.angle_gamma   90.00
#
_symmetry.space_group_name_H-M   'P 1'
#
loop_
_entity.id
_entity.type
_entity.pdbx_description
1 polymer ?
#
loop_
_entity_poly.entity_id
_entity_poly.type
_entity_poly.pdbx_seq_one_letter_code
_entity_poly.pdbx_strand_id
1 'polypeptide(L)'
;MYKRQVKNRFGSTNEIGVFEMRREGLCEVENPSEFMLSGKPENAAGSVVACAMEGTRPMLMEIQALICRSNFGMPRRTAAGLDYNRVNLLMAVLEKRMGLPLSNYDAYVNIAGGIRMNEPAADLGIVMAIASSYKNKPIAEDTIVFGEVGLSGEVRAVSMPEQRVAEAKKLGFKTCIVPSVTLKSIGKVDGIEVIGVSSVNQAMNYI
;
A
#
# COMPACT_ATOMS: atom_id res chain seq x y z
N MET A 1 -10.51 -14.23 7.55
CA MET A 1 -10.95 -13.91 8.94
C MET A 1 -9.73 -13.75 9.81
N TYR A 2 -9.60 -12.60 10.52
CA TYR A 2 -8.50 -12.38 11.47
C TYR A 2 -8.92 -12.81 12.86
N LYS A 3 -8.02 -13.50 13.57
CA LYS A 3 -8.17 -13.73 15.00
C LYS A 3 -7.04 -13.00 15.73
N ARG A 4 -7.38 -12.10 16.64
CA ARG A 4 -6.45 -11.42 17.56
C ARG A 4 -6.70 -11.94 18.97
N GLN A 5 -5.67 -12.45 19.60
CA GLN A 5 -5.73 -12.83 21.01
C GLN A 5 -5.61 -11.57 21.89
N VAL A 6 -6.62 -11.29 22.69
CA VAL A 6 -6.69 -10.07 23.54
C VAL A 6 -6.00 -10.27 24.89
N LYS A 7 -5.82 -11.54 25.30
CA LYS A 7 -5.16 -11.91 26.57
C LYS A 7 -4.40 -13.21 26.42
N ASN A 8 -3.11 -13.21 26.76
CA ASN A 8 -2.27 -14.40 26.84
C ASN A 8 -1.52 -14.40 28.18
N ARG A 9 -1.56 -15.51 28.92
CA ARG A 9 -0.86 -15.66 30.21
C ARG A 9 0.62 -16.01 30.04
N PHE A 10 1.04 -16.50 28.87
CA PHE A 10 2.36 -17.13 28.65
C PHE A 10 3.12 -16.57 27.44
N GLY A 11 2.65 -15.50 26.81
CA GLY A 11 3.31 -14.93 25.63
C GLY A 11 2.73 -13.60 25.16
N SER A 12 3.23 -13.09 24.03
CA SER A 12 2.77 -11.85 23.42
C SER A 12 1.34 -11.96 22.90
N THR A 13 0.54 -10.90 23.06
CA THR A 13 -0.78 -10.76 22.43
C THR A 13 -0.74 -10.04 21.09
N ASN A 14 0.48 -9.71 20.60
CA ASN A 14 0.68 -8.95 19.36
C ASN A 14 0.77 -9.84 18.11
N GLU A 15 0.62 -11.14 18.27
CA GLU A 15 0.60 -12.08 17.15
C GLU A 15 -0.82 -12.21 16.60
N ILE A 16 -0.94 -12.13 15.26
CA ILE A 16 -2.20 -12.26 14.53
C ILE A 16 -2.11 -13.49 13.65
N GLY A 17 -3.02 -14.43 13.87
CA GLY A 17 -3.25 -15.56 12.98
C GLY A 17 -4.23 -15.17 11.87
N VAL A 18 -3.88 -15.46 10.63
CA VAL A 18 -4.74 -15.28 9.47
C VAL A 18 -5.30 -16.63 9.06
N PHE A 19 -6.63 -16.70 8.91
CA PHE A 19 -7.33 -17.94 8.59
C PHE A 19 -8.26 -17.70 7.40
N GLU A 20 -8.34 -18.67 6.50
CA GLU A 20 -9.36 -18.74 5.48
C GLU A 20 -10.46 -19.73 5.86
N MET A 21 -11.67 -19.49 5.37
CA MET A 21 -12.77 -20.43 5.53
C MET A 21 -12.79 -21.35 4.34
N ARG A 22 -12.50 -22.64 4.55
CA ARG A 22 -12.62 -23.71 3.57
C ARG A 22 -13.83 -24.59 3.88
N ARG A 23 -14.08 -25.60 3.05
CA ARG A 23 -15.17 -26.58 3.28
C ARG A 23 -14.98 -27.35 4.57
N GLU A 24 -13.74 -27.61 4.94
CA GLU A 24 -13.31 -28.32 6.16
C GLU A 24 -13.34 -27.43 7.41
N GLY A 25 -13.61 -26.13 7.26
CA GLY A 25 -13.60 -25.15 8.34
C GLY A 25 -12.52 -24.07 8.21
N LEU A 26 -12.07 -23.53 9.35
CA LEU A 26 -11.02 -22.52 9.40
C LEU A 26 -9.66 -23.19 9.22
N CYS A 27 -8.98 -22.87 8.10
CA CYS A 27 -7.61 -23.29 7.82
C CYS A 27 -6.65 -22.12 8.01
N GLU A 28 -5.50 -22.36 8.59
CA GLU A 28 -4.45 -21.36 8.74
C GLU A 28 -3.86 -20.96 7.39
N VAL A 29 -3.64 -19.67 7.20
CA VAL A 29 -2.92 -19.12 6.04
C VAL A 29 -1.47 -18.91 6.46
N GLU A 30 -0.56 -19.78 6.01
CA GLU A 30 0.85 -19.73 6.38
C GLU A 30 1.52 -18.42 5.97
N ASN A 31 1.23 -17.94 4.76
CA ASN A 31 1.71 -16.66 4.25
C ASN A 31 0.56 -15.74 3.78
N PRO A 32 0.05 -14.88 4.66
CA PRO A 32 -1.04 -13.98 4.32
C PRO A 32 -0.70 -13.01 3.17
N SER A 33 0.55 -12.54 3.10
CA SER A 33 0.96 -11.61 2.03
C SER A 33 0.92 -12.28 0.66
N GLU A 34 1.38 -13.53 0.55
CA GLU A 34 1.31 -14.31 -0.69
C GLU A 34 -0.15 -14.57 -1.12
N PHE A 35 -0.99 -14.93 -0.16
CA PHE A 35 -2.42 -15.11 -0.40
C PHE A 35 -3.08 -13.81 -0.91
N MET A 36 -2.74 -12.65 -0.33
CA MET A 36 -3.30 -11.36 -0.71
C MET A 36 -2.85 -10.87 -2.07
N LEU A 37 -1.69 -11.30 -2.53
CA LEU A 37 -1.14 -10.94 -3.84
C LEU A 37 -1.51 -11.96 -4.93
N SER A 38 -2.17 -13.06 -4.57
CA SER A 38 -2.59 -14.06 -5.54
C SER A 38 -3.63 -13.48 -6.51
N GLY A 39 -3.38 -13.63 -7.82
CA GLY A 39 -4.25 -13.08 -8.86
C GLY A 39 -4.04 -11.60 -9.18
N LYS A 40 -2.99 -10.96 -8.65
CA LYS A 40 -2.59 -9.63 -9.08
C LYS A 40 -2.37 -9.61 -10.60
N PRO A 41 -3.00 -8.66 -11.34
CA PRO A 41 -2.83 -8.57 -12.79
C PRO A 41 -1.42 -8.09 -13.15
N GLU A 42 -0.85 -8.67 -14.20
CA GLU A 42 0.43 -8.24 -14.74
C GLU A 42 0.29 -6.93 -15.52
N ASN A 43 1.27 -6.04 -15.43
CA ASN A 43 1.35 -4.78 -16.19
C ASN A 43 0.08 -3.90 -16.12
N ALA A 44 -0.65 -3.95 -15.02
CA ALA A 44 -1.87 -3.16 -14.85
C ALA A 44 -1.57 -1.77 -14.28
N ALA A 45 -1.98 -0.72 -15.00
CA ALA A 45 -1.96 0.63 -14.46
C ALA A 45 -2.96 0.75 -13.29
N GLY A 46 -2.54 1.44 -12.23
CA GLY A 46 -3.37 1.61 -11.04
C GLY A 46 -3.23 0.51 -10.00
N SER A 47 -2.39 -0.50 -10.22
CA SER A 47 -2.07 -1.54 -9.22
C SER A 47 -0.70 -1.29 -8.60
N VAL A 48 -0.65 -1.28 -7.27
CA VAL A 48 0.58 -1.06 -6.48
C VAL A 48 0.58 -2.01 -5.29
N VAL A 49 1.71 -2.64 -5.01
CA VAL A 49 1.88 -3.39 -3.77
C VAL A 49 2.41 -2.47 -2.68
N ALA A 50 1.72 -2.44 -1.56
CA ALA A 50 2.12 -1.71 -0.36
C ALA A 50 2.36 -2.67 0.81
N CYS A 51 3.19 -2.22 1.77
CA CYS A 51 3.39 -2.94 3.02
C CYS A 51 2.83 -2.15 4.19
N ALA A 52 1.90 -2.78 4.91
CA ALA A 52 1.37 -2.27 6.15
C ALA A 52 1.68 -3.21 7.32
N MET A 53 1.53 -2.71 8.55
CA MET A 53 1.69 -3.51 9.76
C MET A 53 0.33 -3.83 10.36
N GLU A 54 0.12 -5.09 10.67
CA GLU A 54 -0.99 -5.51 11.52
C GLU A 54 -0.40 -6.05 12.83
N GLY A 55 -0.45 -5.24 13.88
CA GLY A 55 0.32 -5.48 15.09
C GLY A 55 1.82 -5.38 14.83
N THR A 56 2.54 -6.48 14.98
CA THR A 56 3.98 -6.60 14.70
C THR A 56 4.29 -7.32 13.39
N ARG A 57 3.26 -7.77 12.67
CA ARG A 57 3.42 -8.53 11.42
C ARG A 57 3.30 -7.63 10.21
N PRO A 58 4.34 -7.59 9.33
CA PRO A 58 4.21 -6.93 8.05
C PRO A 58 3.28 -7.73 7.13
N MET A 59 2.40 -7.02 6.43
CA MET A 59 1.47 -7.60 5.46
C MET A 59 1.57 -6.83 4.15
N LEU A 60 1.85 -7.55 3.07
CA LEU A 60 1.83 -6.99 1.74
C LEU A 60 0.41 -7.09 1.18
N MET A 61 -0.02 -6.03 0.55
CA MET A 61 -1.36 -5.95 -0.05
C MET A 61 -1.33 -5.17 -1.35
N GLU A 62 -2.21 -5.53 -2.25
CA GLU A 62 -2.42 -4.79 -3.47
C GLU A 62 -3.42 -3.65 -3.23
N ILE A 63 -2.99 -2.42 -3.57
CA ILE A 63 -3.85 -1.25 -3.66
C ILE A 63 -4.18 -1.05 -5.14
N GLN A 64 -5.45 -0.99 -5.45
CA GLN A 64 -5.97 -0.78 -6.79
C GLN A 64 -6.66 0.57 -6.87
N ALA A 65 -6.35 1.35 -7.90
CA ALA A 65 -7.02 2.61 -8.21
C ALA A 65 -7.52 2.62 -9.65
N LEU A 66 -8.74 3.05 -9.85
CA LEU A 66 -9.32 3.32 -11.15
C LEU A 66 -9.72 4.80 -11.21
N ILE A 67 -9.06 5.54 -12.11
CA ILE A 67 -9.33 6.95 -12.35
C ILE A 67 -9.90 7.10 -13.76
N CYS A 68 -11.11 7.58 -13.86
CA CYS A 68 -11.78 7.79 -15.14
C CYS A 68 -12.46 9.16 -15.18
N ARG A 69 -12.58 9.73 -16.39
CA ARG A 69 -13.20 11.03 -16.56
C ARG A 69 -14.67 11.00 -16.12
N SER A 70 -15.08 11.94 -15.28
CA SER A 70 -16.47 12.04 -14.86
C SER A 70 -17.34 12.61 -15.98
N ASN A 71 -18.43 11.90 -16.32
CA ASN A 71 -19.33 12.31 -17.40
C ASN A 71 -20.52 13.16 -16.89
N PHE A 72 -20.70 13.31 -15.56
CA PHE A 72 -21.91 13.88 -14.97
C PHE A 72 -21.67 15.18 -14.20
N GLY A 73 -20.50 15.82 -14.34
CA GLY A 73 -20.17 17.09 -13.67
C GLY A 73 -19.99 17.00 -12.14
N MET A 74 -20.27 15.86 -11.52
CA MET A 74 -20.05 15.58 -10.09
C MET A 74 -19.20 14.33 -9.93
N PRO A 75 -17.88 14.46 -9.76
CA PRO A 75 -16.97 13.32 -9.63
C PRO A 75 -17.31 12.43 -8.44
N ARG A 76 -17.39 11.14 -8.69
CA ARG A 76 -17.63 10.12 -7.66
C ARG A 76 -16.31 9.68 -7.06
N ARG A 77 -16.30 9.45 -5.77
CA ARG A 77 -15.15 8.93 -5.05
C ARG A 77 -15.60 7.77 -4.20
N THR A 78 -14.87 6.66 -4.30
CA THR A 78 -15.17 5.45 -3.55
C THR A 78 -13.86 4.90 -2.99
N ALA A 79 -13.87 4.55 -1.71
CA ALA A 79 -12.77 3.88 -1.05
C ALA A 79 -13.30 2.59 -0.42
N ALA A 80 -12.72 1.45 -0.80
CA ALA A 80 -13.03 0.15 -0.22
C ALA A 80 -11.80 -0.40 0.49
N GLY A 81 -11.95 -0.76 1.76
CA GLY A 81 -10.84 -1.20 2.60
C GLY A 81 -9.92 -0.09 3.12
N LEU A 82 -10.17 1.17 2.75
CA LEU A 82 -9.41 2.37 3.14
C LEU A 82 -10.34 3.42 3.76
N ASP A 83 -9.76 4.35 4.53
CA ASP A 83 -10.50 5.51 5.00
C ASP A 83 -10.79 6.47 3.84
N TYR A 84 -12.07 6.77 3.64
CA TYR A 84 -12.55 7.63 2.56
C TYR A 84 -11.97 9.06 2.64
N ASN A 85 -11.89 9.63 3.85
CA ASN A 85 -11.37 10.98 4.03
C ASN A 85 -9.87 11.02 3.73
N ARG A 86 -9.13 9.96 4.12
CA ARG A 86 -7.70 9.85 3.81
C ARG A 86 -7.46 9.81 2.31
N VAL A 87 -8.21 9.02 1.56
CA VAL A 87 -8.11 8.98 0.09
C VAL A 87 -8.37 10.36 -0.51
N ASN A 88 -9.40 11.09 -0.05
CA ASN A 88 -9.69 12.44 -0.52
C ASN A 88 -8.56 13.44 -0.22
N LEU A 89 -7.95 13.37 0.96
CA LEU A 89 -6.79 14.20 1.30
C LEU A 89 -5.61 13.92 0.36
N LEU A 90 -5.31 12.67 0.10
CA LEU A 90 -4.22 12.27 -0.79
C LEU A 90 -4.49 12.68 -2.24
N MET A 91 -5.74 12.61 -2.70
CA MET A 91 -6.12 13.17 -4.01
C MET A 91 -5.91 14.68 -4.09
N ALA A 92 -6.25 15.42 -3.03
CA ALA A 92 -6.00 16.87 -2.97
C ALA A 92 -4.49 17.19 -2.98
N VAL A 93 -3.65 16.36 -2.35
CA VAL A 93 -2.18 16.48 -2.44
C VAL A 93 -1.72 16.27 -3.88
N LEU A 94 -2.18 15.23 -4.56
CA LEU A 94 -1.85 14.96 -5.97
C LEU A 94 -2.29 16.12 -6.86
N GLU A 95 -3.48 16.64 -6.68
CA GLU A 95 -3.98 17.77 -7.46
C GLU A 95 -3.16 19.03 -7.23
N LYS A 96 -2.93 19.41 -5.97
CA LYS A 96 -2.25 20.66 -5.63
C LYS A 96 -0.75 20.63 -5.85
N ARG A 97 -0.07 19.49 -5.54
CA ARG A 97 1.38 19.39 -5.56
C ARG A 97 1.94 18.79 -6.84
N MET A 98 1.13 17.95 -7.52
CA MET A 98 1.55 17.27 -8.75
C MET A 98 0.86 17.82 -10.00
N GLY A 99 -0.12 18.73 -9.83
CA GLY A 99 -0.87 19.32 -10.95
C GLY A 99 -1.76 18.31 -11.68
N LEU A 100 -2.12 17.19 -11.05
CA LEU A 100 -3.04 16.22 -11.65
C LEU A 100 -4.48 16.77 -11.50
N PRO A 101 -5.23 17.02 -12.58
CA PRO A 101 -6.57 17.65 -12.52
C PRO A 101 -7.66 16.65 -12.10
N LEU A 102 -7.50 16.05 -10.91
CA LEU A 102 -8.36 14.97 -10.40
C LEU A 102 -9.77 15.44 -10.01
N SER A 103 -9.99 16.74 -9.89
CA SER A 103 -11.32 17.34 -9.61
C SER A 103 -12.37 16.99 -10.66
N ASN A 104 -11.97 16.64 -11.89
CA ASN A 104 -12.87 16.27 -12.99
C ASN A 104 -12.93 14.74 -13.24
N TYR A 105 -12.39 13.94 -12.32
CA TYR A 105 -12.29 12.49 -12.49
C TYR A 105 -13.00 11.74 -11.37
N ASP A 106 -13.72 10.70 -11.74
CA ASP A 106 -14.18 9.69 -10.80
C ASP A 106 -12.96 8.89 -10.31
N ALA A 107 -12.95 8.56 -9.03
CA ALA A 107 -11.88 7.81 -8.40
C ALA A 107 -12.45 6.65 -7.57
N TYR A 108 -11.99 5.47 -7.88
CA TYR A 108 -12.31 4.25 -7.14
C TYR A 108 -11.00 3.65 -6.64
N VAL A 109 -10.85 3.56 -5.32
CA VAL A 109 -9.64 3.01 -4.68
C VAL A 109 -10.05 1.84 -3.79
N ASN A 110 -9.34 0.73 -3.95
CA ASN A 110 -9.67 -0.52 -3.28
C ASN A 110 -8.41 -1.22 -2.77
N ILE A 111 -8.51 -1.91 -1.63
CA ILE A 111 -7.52 -2.93 -1.25
C ILE A 111 -8.05 -4.29 -1.70
N ALA A 112 -7.26 -5.00 -2.50
CA ALA A 112 -7.58 -6.35 -2.93
C ALA A 112 -7.70 -7.30 -1.72
N GLY A 113 -8.58 -8.32 -1.83
CA GLY A 113 -8.79 -9.28 -0.74
C GLY A 113 -9.76 -8.87 0.35
N GLY A 114 -10.44 -7.70 0.24
CA GLY A 114 -11.49 -7.28 1.16
C GLY A 114 -11.03 -6.92 2.58
N ILE A 115 -9.75 -6.62 2.75
CA ILE A 115 -9.17 -6.20 4.02
C ILE A 115 -9.44 -4.71 4.26
N ARG A 116 -9.49 -4.32 5.53
CA ARG A 116 -9.49 -2.92 5.92
C ARG A 116 -8.12 -2.52 6.45
N MET A 117 -7.59 -1.41 5.93
CA MET A 117 -6.30 -0.87 6.33
C MET A 117 -6.43 0.62 6.66
N ASN A 118 -6.00 0.97 7.88
CA ASN A 118 -6.01 2.35 8.36
C ASN A 118 -4.60 2.84 8.76
N GLU A 119 -3.56 2.18 8.24
CA GLU A 119 -2.19 2.56 8.55
C GLU A 119 -1.67 3.61 7.57
N PRO A 120 -1.11 4.74 8.08
CA PRO A 120 -0.55 5.80 7.22
C PRO A 120 0.56 5.34 6.27
N ALA A 121 1.23 4.23 6.56
CA ALA A 121 2.24 3.65 5.68
C ALA A 121 1.71 3.27 4.28
N ALA A 122 0.41 3.08 4.12
CA ALA A 122 -0.23 2.79 2.84
C ALA A 122 -0.37 4.03 1.93
N ASP A 123 -0.20 5.25 2.46
CA ASP A 123 -0.45 6.50 1.72
C ASP A 123 0.36 6.60 0.44
N LEU A 124 1.66 6.26 0.50
CA LEU A 124 2.53 6.30 -0.67
C LEU A 124 2.02 5.33 -1.76
N GLY A 125 1.55 4.16 -1.37
CA GLY A 125 0.91 3.21 -2.29
C GLY A 125 -0.38 3.77 -2.91
N ILE A 126 -1.22 4.43 -2.11
CA ILE A 126 -2.47 5.04 -2.59
C ILE A 126 -2.17 6.13 -3.63
N VAL A 127 -1.25 7.06 -3.33
CA VAL A 127 -0.93 8.15 -4.27
C VAL A 127 -0.28 7.63 -5.55
N MET A 128 0.58 6.61 -5.45
CA MET A 128 1.20 5.98 -6.63
C MET A 128 0.18 5.20 -7.46
N ALA A 129 -0.75 4.48 -6.84
CA ALA A 129 -1.84 3.79 -7.55
C ALA A 129 -2.74 4.78 -8.32
N ILE A 130 -3.16 5.87 -7.67
CA ILE A 130 -3.98 6.92 -8.30
C ILE A 130 -3.23 7.55 -9.48
N ALA A 131 -1.95 7.92 -9.29
CA ALA A 131 -1.15 8.54 -10.34
C ALA A 131 -0.86 7.59 -11.51
N SER A 132 -0.58 6.31 -11.22
CA SER A 132 -0.40 5.25 -12.21
C SER A 132 -1.67 5.07 -13.07
N SER A 133 -2.84 4.98 -12.42
CA SER A 133 -4.12 4.88 -13.13
C SER A 133 -4.40 6.11 -13.98
N TYR A 134 -4.18 7.31 -13.44
CA TYR A 134 -4.40 8.56 -14.18
C TYR A 134 -3.50 8.67 -15.42
N LYS A 135 -2.20 8.32 -15.28
CA LYS A 135 -1.23 8.33 -16.37
C LYS A 135 -1.38 7.14 -17.33
N ASN A 136 -2.16 6.14 -16.96
CA ASN A 136 -2.25 4.84 -17.63
C ASN A 136 -0.88 4.19 -17.84
N LYS A 137 -0.05 4.21 -16.79
CA LYS A 137 1.29 3.62 -16.77
C LYS A 137 1.42 2.67 -15.59
N PRO A 138 1.77 1.40 -15.82
CA PRO A 138 1.98 0.44 -14.75
C PRO A 138 3.24 0.77 -13.95
N ILE A 139 3.25 0.35 -12.69
CA ILE A 139 4.43 0.31 -11.83
C ILE A 139 5.03 -1.10 -11.97
N ALA A 140 6.36 -1.20 -11.93
CA ALA A 140 7.04 -2.49 -12.06
C ALA A 140 6.51 -3.50 -11.01
N GLU A 141 6.23 -4.72 -11.45
CA GLU A 141 5.53 -5.74 -10.66
C GLU A 141 6.28 -6.20 -9.42
N ASP A 142 7.60 -6.12 -9.48
CA ASP A 142 8.53 -6.45 -8.42
C ASP A 142 8.83 -5.27 -7.48
N THR A 143 8.02 -4.20 -7.56
CA THR A 143 8.13 -3.02 -6.73
C THR A 143 7.09 -3.01 -5.61
N ILE A 144 7.55 -2.74 -4.40
CA ILE A 144 6.72 -2.49 -3.23
C ILE A 144 6.97 -1.09 -2.71
N VAL A 145 5.95 -0.48 -2.12
CA VAL A 145 6.06 0.87 -1.57
C VAL A 145 5.48 0.98 -0.17
N PHE A 146 6.04 1.85 0.65
CA PHE A 146 5.41 2.27 1.90
C PHE A 146 5.92 3.64 2.35
N GLY A 147 5.08 4.40 3.02
CA GLY A 147 5.40 5.72 3.56
C GLY A 147 4.15 6.52 3.84
N GLU A 148 4.17 7.35 4.88
CA GLU A 148 3.12 8.33 5.14
C GLU A 148 3.30 9.54 4.22
N VAL A 149 2.21 10.10 3.72
CA VAL A 149 2.24 11.30 2.87
C VAL A 149 1.58 12.46 3.60
N GLY A 150 2.35 13.53 3.80
CA GLY A 150 1.85 14.77 4.38
C GLY A 150 1.21 15.70 3.34
N LEU A 151 0.50 16.74 3.82
CA LEU A 151 -0.25 17.68 2.96
C LEU A 151 0.63 18.58 2.09
N SER A 152 1.94 18.70 2.41
CA SER A 152 2.91 19.39 1.56
C SER A 152 3.46 18.48 0.44
N GLY A 153 3.07 17.19 0.42
CA GLY A 153 3.58 16.19 -0.50
C GLY A 153 4.90 15.55 -0.03
N GLU A 154 5.30 15.79 1.21
CA GLU A 154 6.44 15.12 1.83
C GLU A 154 6.13 13.66 2.15
N VAL A 155 7.15 12.80 2.05
CA VAL A 155 7.08 11.39 2.46
C VAL A 155 7.75 11.23 3.81
N ARG A 156 6.98 10.78 4.80
CA ARG A 156 7.37 10.66 6.21
C ARG A 156 7.70 9.24 6.60
N ALA A 157 8.54 9.12 7.63
CA ALA A 157 8.88 7.84 8.24
C ALA A 157 7.65 7.10 8.77
N VAL A 158 7.74 5.79 8.72
CA VAL A 158 6.77 4.87 9.30
C VAL A 158 7.48 3.89 10.24
N SER A 159 6.72 3.25 11.11
CA SER A 159 7.25 2.27 12.05
C SER A 159 7.79 1.03 11.34
N MET A 160 8.79 0.40 11.95
CA MET A 160 9.33 -0.94 11.59
C MET A 160 9.73 -1.07 10.09
N PRO A 161 10.46 -0.12 9.49
CA PRO A 161 10.77 -0.15 8.08
C PRO A 161 11.65 -1.36 7.69
N GLU A 162 12.52 -1.83 8.59
CA GLU A 162 13.39 -2.99 8.36
C GLU A 162 12.57 -4.28 8.18
N GLN A 163 11.51 -4.45 8.99
CA GLN A 163 10.64 -5.62 8.91
C GLN A 163 9.82 -5.64 7.62
N ARG A 164 9.37 -4.46 7.17
CA ARG A 164 8.64 -4.30 5.90
C ARG A 164 9.52 -4.69 4.71
N VAL A 165 10.76 -4.23 4.69
CA VAL A 165 11.73 -4.58 3.63
C VAL A 165 12.09 -6.06 3.69
N ALA A 166 12.26 -6.63 4.88
CA ALA A 166 12.55 -8.06 5.04
C ALA A 166 11.41 -8.94 4.49
N GLU A 167 10.14 -8.58 4.75
CA GLU A 167 8.99 -9.32 4.20
C GLU A 167 8.91 -9.17 2.67
N ALA A 168 9.14 -7.96 2.15
CA ALA A 168 9.19 -7.73 0.70
C ALA A 168 10.24 -8.60 0.02
N LYS A 169 11.46 -8.64 0.58
CA LYS A 169 12.54 -9.49 0.09
C LYS A 169 12.18 -10.97 0.13
N LYS A 170 11.59 -11.43 1.25
CA LYS A 170 11.17 -12.84 1.43
C LYS A 170 10.20 -13.28 0.33
N LEU A 171 9.33 -12.38 -0.12
CA LEU A 171 8.34 -12.61 -1.18
C LEU A 171 8.88 -12.35 -2.60
N GLY A 172 10.18 -12.08 -2.73
CA GLY A 172 10.86 -12.00 -4.02
C GLY A 172 10.79 -10.64 -4.72
N PHE A 173 10.27 -9.59 -4.04
CA PHE A 173 10.34 -8.23 -4.56
C PHE A 173 11.79 -7.78 -4.74
N LYS A 174 12.03 -6.99 -5.80
CA LYS A 174 13.37 -6.52 -6.18
C LYS A 174 13.58 -5.07 -5.81
N THR A 175 12.52 -4.28 -5.73
CA THR A 175 12.58 -2.84 -5.47
C THR A 175 11.64 -2.49 -4.32
N CYS A 176 12.13 -1.65 -3.40
CA CYS A 176 11.34 -1.13 -2.29
C CYS A 176 11.47 0.40 -2.24
N ILE A 177 10.38 1.14 -2.50
CA ILE A 177 10.34 2.60 -2.43
C ILE A 177 9.88 3.00 -1.03
N VAL A 178 10.74 3.70 -0.30
CA VAL A 178 10.57 3.99 1.13
C VAL A 178 10.81 5.47 1.45
N PRO A 179 10.40 5.97 2.62
CA PRO A 179 10.79 7.30 3.04
C PRO A 179 12.32 7.43 3.15
N SER A 180 12.92 8.47 2.56
CA SER A 180 14.38 8.66 2.55
C SER A 180 14.99 8.72 3.94
N VAL A 181 14.24 9.22 4.92
CA VAL A 181 14.67 9.30 6.32
C VAL A 181 14.84 7.93 6.99
N THR A 182 14.26 6.86 6.44
CA THR A 182 14.37 5.50 6.97
C THR A 182 15.56 4.71 6.40
N LEU A 183 16.24 5.21 5.37
CA LEU A 183 17.36 4.51 4.73
C LEU A 183 18.49 4.17 5.70
N LYS A 184 18.77 5.05 6.67
CA LYS A 184 19.83 4.81 7.66
C LYS A 184 19.52 3.64 8.59
N SER A 185 18.25 3.48 8.98
CA SER A 185 17.83 2.37 9.84
C SER A 185 17.75 1.06 9.08
N ILE A 186 17.26 1.08 7.83
CA ILE A 186 17.17 -0.12 6.98
C ILE A 186 18.58 -0.64 6.64
N GLY A 187 19.53 0.26 6.37
CA GLY A 187 20.86 -0.10 5.93
C GLY A 187 20.88 -0.75 4.54
N LYS A 188 21.98 -1.44 4.24
CA LYS A 188 22.11 -2.21 2.99
C LYS A 188 21.44 -3.57 3.15
N VAL A 189 20.53 -3.91 2.24
CA VAL A 189 19.85 -5.21 2.20
C VAL A 189 20.17 -5.89 0.88
N ASP A 190 20.88 -7.02 0.94
CA ASP A 190 21.23 -7.76 -0.28
C ASP A 190 19.98 -8.37 -0.92
N GLY A 191 19.90 -8.33 -2.25
CA GLY A 191 18.84 -8.95 -3.05
C GLY A 191 17.56 -8.14 -3.21
N ILE A 192 17.49 -6.92 -2.64
CA ILE A 192 16.44 -5.95 -2.88
C ILE A 192 17.03 -4.53 -2.93
N GLU A 193 16.69 -3.75 -3.92
CA GLU A 193 17.07 -2.35 -4.02
C GLU A 193 16.12 -1.50 -3.18
N VAL A 194 16.67 -0.72 -2.24
CA VAL A 194 15.89 0.17 -1.38
C VAL A 194 16.10 1.61 -1.82
N ILE A 195 15.03 2.21 -2.34
CA ILE A 195 15.03 3.55 -2.93
C ILE A 195 14.34 4.51 -1.96
N GLY A 196 15.09 5.50 -1.48
CA GLY A 196 14.55 6.54 -0.60
C GLY A 196 13.94 7.70 -1.36
N VAL A 197 12.70 8.06 -1.02
CA VAL A 197 12.02 9.25 -1.55
C VAL A 197 11.63 10.19 -0.42
N SER A 198 11.80 11.50 -0.61
CA SER A 198 11.44 12.53 0.37
C SER A 198 10.12 13.22 0.02
N SER A 199 9.61 13.03 -1.20
CA SER A 199 8.38 13.66 -1.67
C SER A 199 7.63 12.76 -2.66
N VAL A 200 6.33 13.01 -2.78
CA VAL A 200 5.47 12.38 -3.79
C VAL A 200 6.03 12.62 -5.20
N ASN A 201 6.60 13.81 -5.45
CA ASN A 201 7.19 14.13 -6.76
C ASN A 201 8.33 13.17 -7.13
N GLN A 202 9.22 12.86 -6.18
CA GLN A 202 10.27 11.87 -6.41
C GLN A 202 9.71 10.47 -6.67
N ALA A 203 8.67 10.06 -5.93
CA ALA A 203 8.05 8.76 -6.13
C ALA A 203 7.42 8.61 -7.52
N MET A 204 6.92 9.71 -8.13
CA MET A 204 6.34 9.70 -9.48
C MET A 204 7.32 9.34 -10.61
N ASN A 205 8.63 9.38 -10.35
CA ASN A 205 9.64 8.96 -11.33
C ASN A 205 9.67 7.43 -11.55
N TYR A 206 8.98 6.68 -10.69
CA TYR A 206 8.90 5.22 -10.74
C TYR A 206 7.56 4.71 -11.32
N ILE A 207 6.83 5.61 -12.01
CA ILE A 207 5.58 5.32 -12.75
C ILE A 207 5.78 5.51 -14.25
#